data_ea1184237b3c5837966705bbeba46dc7
#
_entry.id   ea1184237b3c5837966705bbeba46dc7
#
_cell.length_a   1.000
_cell.length_b   1.000
_cell.length_c   1.000
_cell.angle_alpha   90.00
_cell.angle_beta   90.00
_cell.angle_gamma   90.00
#
_symmetry.space_group_name_H-M   'P 1'
#
loop_
_entity.id
_entity.type
_entity.pdbx_description
1 polymer ?
#
loop_
_entity_poly.entity_id
_entity_poly.type
_entity_poly.pdbx_seq_one_letter_code
_entity_poly.pdbx_strand_id
1 'polypeptide(L)'
;MVTEKNRALYEEAKRYMPGGACAGGRSNRIFGMPLYLDHASGSKLYSVDGNAYIDYHCGAGAALYGHGHPRLKAALEDVISKGFYMNHDSVYTVEFAKKFTSIVPSVEKIRLTNSGSEATMAALRLARGYTGRKIILKMDGHFHGMHEMIWYNHGNFPDMNEDGEVVRTVPDSGGIPDEMGAFVKVIRYNDIHALEAAVDKSTVRLPR
;
A
#
# COMPACT_ATOMS: atom_id res chain seq x y z
N MET A 1 10.05 -12.87 -23.50
CA MET A 1 8.79 -12.62 -24.22
C MET A 1 7.68 -13.35 -23.50
N VAL A 2 6.49 -12.76 -23.43
CA VAL A 2 5.29 -13.46 -22.92
C VAL A 2 4.89 -14.49 -23.95
N THR A 3 4.76 -15.76 -23.54
CA THR A 3 4.48 -16.88 -24.44
C THR A 3 3.00 -17.28 -24.42
N GLU A 4 2.69 -18.35 -25.14
CA GLU A 4 1.33 -18.88 -25.26
C GLU A 4 0.70 -19.28 -23.93
N LYS A 5 1.47 -19.83 -22.97
CA LYS A 5 0.94 -20.25 -21.65
C LYS A 5 0.44 -19.04 -20.85
N ASN A 6 1.23 -17.98 -20.78
CA ASN A 6 0.82 -16.75 -20.08
C ASN A 6 -0.42 -16.14 -20.74
N ARG A 7 -0.49 -16.14 -22.06
CA ARG A 7 -1.64 -15.64 -22.83
C ARG A 7 -2.88 -16.51 -22.60
N ALA A 8 -2.75 -17.82 -22.62
CA ALA A 8 -3.86 -18.74 -22.36
C ALA A 8 -4.43 -18.53 -20.95
N LEU A 9 -3.57 -18.42 -19.93
CA LEU A 9 -4.00 -18.07 -18.58
C LEU A 9 -4.67 -16.70 -18.49
N TYR A 10 -4.20 -15.71 -19.24
CA TYR A 10 -4.84 -14.41 -19.27
C TYR A 10 -6.27 -14.49 -19.85
N GLU A 11 -6.46 -15.19 -20.96
CA GLU A 11 -7.79 -15.39 -21.55
C GLU A 11 -8.73 -16.16 -20.61
N GLU A 12 -8.21 -17.14 -19.91
CA GLU A 12 -8.96 -17.87 -18.89
C GLU A 12 -9.28 -16.96 -17.69
N ALA A 13 -8.30 -16.25 -17.15
CA ALA A 13 -8.43 -15.41 -15.97
C ALA A 13 -9.46 -14.28 -16.15
N LYS A 14 -9.60 -13.72 -17.36
CA LYS A 14 -10.60 -12.71 -17.67
C LYS A 14 -12.05 -13.17 -17.44
N ARG A 15 -12.29 -14.49 -17.42
CA ARG A 15 -13.62 -15.05 -17.13
C ARG A 15 -13.99 -14.94 -15.64
N TYR A 16 -12.99 -14.83 -14.77
CA TYR A 16 -13.15 -14.90 -13.32
C TYR A 16 -12.64 -13.65 -12.58
N MET A 17 -11.76 -12.87 -13.21
CA MET A 17 -11.14 -11.69 -12.60
C MET A 17 -11.23 -10.49 -13.56
N PRO A 18 -11.67 -9.32 -13.09
CA PRO A 18 -11.66 -8.09 -13.89
C PRO A 18 -10.26 -7.81 -14.46
N GLY A 19 -10.17 -7.67 -15.79
CA GLY A 19 -8.88 -7.45 -16.46
C GLY A 19 -7.87 -8.61 -16.34
N GLY A 20 -8.31 -9.80 -15.91
CA GLY A 20 -7.46 -10.98 -15.73
C GLY A 20 -6.49 -10.89 -14.55
N ALA A 21 -6.68 -9.94 -13.63
CA ALA A 21 -5.82 -9.75 -12.48
C ALA A 21 -6.63 -9.47 -11.20
N CYS A 22 -6.14 -9.94 -10.04
CA CYS A 22 -6.81 -9.68 -8.77
C CYS A 22 -6.50 -8.28 -8.19
N ALA A 23 -5.67 -7.48 -8.85
CA ALA A 23 -5.46 -6.06 -8.51
C ALA A 23 -5.01 -5.30 -9.76
N GLY A 24 -5.49 -4.08 -9.95
CA GLY A 24 -5.20 -3.24 -11.12
C GLY A 24 -3.70 -2.98 -11.33
N GLY A 25 -2.95 -2.81 -10.27
CA GLY A 25 -1.49 -2.62 -10.33
C GLY A 25 -0.68 -3.86 -10.78
N ARG A 26 -1.32 -5.01 -10.93
CA ARG A 26 -0.67 -6.24 -11.45
C ARG A 26 -0.71 -6.37 -12.96
N SER A 27 -1.46 -5.52 -13.65
CA SER A 27 -1.44 -5.46 -15.12
C SER A 27 -0.14 -4.81 -15.58
N ASN A 28 0.67 -5.55 -16.33
CA ASN A 28 1.93 -5.05 -16.83
C ASN A 28 1.71 -4.25 -18.11
N ARG A 29 2.01 -2.95 -18.11
CA ARG A 29 1.81 -2.06 -19.24
C ARG A 29 2.66 -2.44 -20.46
N ILE A 30 3.83 -3.05 -20.26
CA ILE A 30 4.74 -3.45 -21.34
C ILE A 30 4.18 -4.66 -22.10
N PHE A 31 3.57 -5.60 -21.39
CA PHE A 31 3.03 -6.82 -21.98
C PHE A 31 1.54 -6.68 -22.37
N GLY A 32 0.87 -5.62 -21.94
CA GLY A 32 -0.57 -5.43 -22.13
C GLY A 32 -1.44 -6.43 -21.36
N MET A 33 -0.84 -7.20 -20.45
CA MET A 33 -1.51 -8.22 -19.64
C MET A 33 -0.70 -8.51 -18.37
N PRO A 34 -1.27 -9.16 -17.33
CA PRO A 34 -0.52 -9.63 -16.17
C PRO A 34 0.55 -10.65 -16.57
N LEU A 35 1.67 -10.63 -15.84
CA LEU A 35 2.64 -11.71 -15.87
C LEU A 35 2.23 -12.74 -14.82
N TYR A 36 1.87 -13.96 -15.26
CA TYR A 36 1.55 -15.05 -14.35
C TYR A 36 2.82 -15.76 -13.93
N LEU A 37 2.98 -15.91 -12.63
CA LEU A 37 4.16 -16.51 -12.02
C LEU A 37 3.85 -17.93 -11.56
N ASP A 38 4.81 -18.82 -11.73
CA ASP A 38 4.80 -20.17 -11.19
C ASP A 38 5.36 -20.18 -9.76
N HIS A 39 6.56 -19.63 -9.59
CA HIS A 39 7.22 -19.54 -8.30
C HIS A 39 8.17 -18.33 -8.24
N ALA A 40 8.77 -18.12 -7.06
CA ALA A 40 9.81 -17.14 -6.85
C ALA A 40 10.90 -17.69 -5.93
N SER A 41 12.15 -17.28 -6.13
CA SER A 41 13.30 -17.72 -5.31
C SER A 41 14.38 -16.65 -5.26
N GLY A 42 14.87 -16.32 -4.07
CA GLY A 42 15.86 -15.27 -3.88
C GLY A 42 15.39 -13.94 -4.45
N SER A 43 16.12 -13.39 -5.39
CA SER A 43 15.80 -12.12 -6.09
C SER A 43 15.04 -12.31 -7.40
N LYS A 44 14.53 -13.51 -7.69
CA LYS A 44 13.94 -13.83 -9.00
C LYS A 44 12.50 -14.29 -8.90
N LEU A 45 11.74 -13.89 -9.92
CA LEU A 45 10.40 -14.37 -10.23
C LEU A 45 10.49 -15.28 -11.45
N TYR A 46 9.78 -16.38 -11.44
CA TYR A 46 9.73 -17.34 -12.54
C TYR A 46 8.31 -17.39 -13.09
N SER A 47 8.16 -17.03 -14.37
CA SER A 47 6.87 -17.09 -15.04
C SER A 47 6.44 -18.52 -15.35
N VAL A 48 5.15 -18.70 -15.61
CA VAL A 48 4.57 -19.97 -16.09
C VAL A 48 5.20 -20.47 -17.41
N ASP A 49 5.87 -19.58 -18.12
CA ASP A 49 6.61 -19.89 -19.35
C ASP A 49 8.06 -20.33 -19.08
N GLY A 50 8.48 -20.39 -17.81
CA GLY A 50 9.84 -20.74 -17.40
C GLY A 50 10.87 -19.61 -17.52
N ASN A 51 10.44 -18.38 -17.84
CA ASN A 51 11.36 -17.24 -17.88
C ASN A 51 11.64 -16.71 -16.47
N ALA A 52 12.92 -16.38 -16.20
CA ALA A 52 13.34 -15.76 -14.96
C ALA A 52 13.44 -14.24 -15.12
N TYR A 53 12.91 -13.51 -14.15
CA TYR A 53 12.97 -12.04 -14.06
C TYR A 53 13.58 -11.64 -12.72
N ILE A 54 14.37 -10.58 -12.69
CA ILE A 54 14.83 -9.98 -11.44
C ILE A 54 13.65 -9.19 -10.83
N ASP A 55 13.36 -9.44 -9.56
CA ASP A 55 12.27 -8.77 -8.86
C ASP A 55 12.77 -7.48 -8.19
N TYR A 56 12.56 -6.36 -8.87
CA TYR A 56 12.79 -5.02 -8.30
C TYR A 56 11.60 -4.48 -7.51
N HIS A 57 10.47 -5.14 -7.56
CA HIS A 57 9.27 -4.71 -6.84
C HIS A 57 9.21 -5.26 -5.41
N CYS A 58 9.73 -6.48 -5.21
CA CYS A 58 9.81 -7.15 -3.90
C CYS A 58 8.48 -7.15 -3.13
N GLY A 59 7.35 -7.32 -3.83
CA GLY A 59 6.02 -7.25 -3.21
C GLY A 59 5.74 -5.91 -2.55
N ALA A 60 6.09 -4.78 -3.19
CA ALA A 60 6.07 -3.43 -2.62
C ALA A 60 6.93 -3.31 -1.34
N GLY A 61 8.08 -3.98 -1.31
CA GLY A 61 9.04 -3.98 -0.20
C GLY A 61 8.80 -5.06 0.86
N ALA A 62 7.73 -5.86 0.77
CA ALA A 62 7.44 -6.90 1.75
C ALA A 62 8.45 -8.07 1.72
N ALA A 63 9.00 -8.39 0.53
CA ALA A 63 9.96 -9.48 0.36
C ALA A 63 11.41 -9.04 0.64
N LEU A 64 11.65 -8.36 1.77
CA LEU A 64 12.94 -7.78 2.13
C LEU A 64 14.11 -8.79 2.17
N TYR A 65 13.82 -10.03 2.56
CA TYR A 65 14.82 -11.11 2.63
C TYR A 65 14.92 -11.94 1.34
N GLY A 66 14.20 -11.53 0.29
CA GLY A 66 14.02 -12.31 -0.92
C GLY A 66 12.98 -13.43 -0.76
N HIS A 67 12.66 -14.06 -1.88
CA HIS A 67 11.66 -15.10 -1.94
C HIS A 67 12.18 -16.44 -1.42
N GLY A 68 11.36 -17.14 -0.63
CA GLY A 68 11.68 -18.49 -0.15
C GLY A 68 12.85 -18.56 0.84
N HIS A 69 13.13 -17.47 1.59
CA HIS A 69 14.24 -17.45 2.56
C HIS A 69 14.13 -18.60 3.56
N PRO A 70 15.18 -19.46 3.71
CA PRO A 70 15.06 -20.71 4.47
C PRO A 70 14.61 -20.54 5.92
N ARG A 71 15.11 -19.52 6.62
CA ARG A 71 14.73 -19.26 8.01
C ARG A 71 13.27 -18.81 8.14
N LEU A 72 12.75 -18.01 7.17
CA LEU A 72 11.34 -17.61 7.16
C LEU A 72 10.45 -18.82 6.87
N LYS A 73 10.85 -19.67 5.91
CA LYS A 73 10.12 -20.89 5.59
C LYS A 73 10.01 -21.80 6.83
N ALA A 74 11.11 -22.10 7.49
CA ALA A 74 11.12 -22.92 8.70
C ALA A 74 10.26 -22.33 9.84
N ALA A 75 10.31 -21.01 10.05
CA ALA A 75 9.48 -20.33 11.06
C ALA A 75 7.98 -20.43 10.73
N LEU A 76 7.61 -20.30 9.46
CA LEU A 76 6.22 -20.44 9.02
C LEU A 76 5.73 -21.89 9.15
N GLU A 77 6.54 -22.86 8.78
CA GLU A 77 6.24 -24.29 8.93
C GLU A 77 5.99 -24.66 10.41
N ASP A 78 6.80 -24.14 11.33
CA ASP A 78 6.61 -24.30 12.79
C ASP A 78 5.27 -23.71 13.25
N VAL A 79 4.96 -22.48 12.85
CA VAL A 79 3.69 -21.82 13.23
C VAL A 79 2.48 -22.54 12.64
N ILE A 80 2.54 -22.94 11.38
CA ILE A 80 1.46 -23.67 10.70
C ILE A 80 1.17 -25.00 11.43
N SER A 81 2.20 -25.70 11.87
CA SER A 81 2.05 -26.97 12.60
C SER A 81 1.32 -26.85 13.94
N LYS A 82 1.31 -25.64 14.52
CA LYS A 82 0.65 -25.32 15.81
C LYS A 82 -0.76 -24.73 15.65
N GLY A 83 -1.22 -24.52 14.39
CA GLY A 83 -2.46 -23.82 14.08
C GLY A 83 -2.28 -22.30 14.12
N PHE A 84 -2.42 -21.65 12.96
CA PHE A 84 -2.11 -20.23 12.82
C PHE A 84 -3.35 -19.30 12.78
N TYR A 85 -4.55 -19.85 12.61
CA TYR A 85 -5.79 -19.07 12.52
C TYR A 85 -6.60 -19.20 13.81
N MET A 86 -6.23 -18.44 14.84
CA MET A 86 -6.77 -18.60 16.18
C MET A 86 -7.84 -17.57 16.56
N ASN A 87 -7.98 -16.47 15.83
CA ASN A 87 -8.85 -15.31 16.16
C ASN A 87 -8.67 -14.80 17.61
N HIS A 88 -7.48 -15.02 18.17
CA HIS A 88 -7.08 -14.59 19.51
C HIS A 88 -5.63 -14.12 19.47
N ASP A 89 -5.22 -13.32 20.45
CA ASP A 89 -3.82 -12.96 20.59
C ASP A 89 -2.96 -14.18 20.91
N SER A 90 -1.78 -14.23 20.32
CA SER A 90 -0.82 -15.30 20.52
C SER A 90 0.46 -14.80 21.20
N VAL A 91 1.28 -15.72 21.65
CA VAL A 91 2.61 -15.40 22.18
C VAL A 91 3.46 -14.65 21.14
N TYR A 92 3.31 -14.96 19.86
CA TYR A 92 4.01 -14.29 18.76
C TYR A 92 3.65 -12.82 18.64
N THR A 93 2.38 -12.45 18.85
CA THR A 93 1.93 -11.05 18.85
C THR A 93 2.65 -10.24 19.94
N VAL A 94 2.75 -10.81 21.14
CA VAL A 94 3.42 -10.16 22.29
C VAL A 94 4.92 -10.03 22.03
N GLU A 95 5.57 -11.10 21.55
CA GLU A 95 7.00 -11.07 21.26
C GLU A 95 7.34 -10.10 20.11
N PHE A 96 6.52 -10.05 19.08
CA PHE A 96 6.65 -9.08 18.02
C PHE A 96 6.54 -7.65 18.55
N ALA A 97 5.51 -7.36 19.38
CA ALA A 97 5.32 -6.04 19.97
C ALA A 97 6.53 -5.61 20.80
N LYS A 98 7.04 -6.49 21.67
CA LYS A 98 8.27 -6.25 22.47
C LYS A 98 9.48 -5.95 21.57
N LYS A 99 9.67 -6.78 20.54
CA LYS A 99 10.79 -6.60 19.61
C LYS A 99 10.67 -5.28 18.84
N PHE A 100 9.49 -4.99 18.32
CA PHE A 100 9.25 -3.78 17.54
C PHE A 100 9.49 -2.51 18.36
N THR A 101 8.91 -2.42 19.57
CA THR A 101 9.11 -1.27 20.46
C THR A 101 10.55 -1.12 20.95
N SER A 102 11.32 -2.21 21.00
CA SER A 102 12.75 -2.13 21.35
C SER A 102 13.64 -1.57 20.23
N ILE A 103 13.22 -1.63 18.97
CA ILE A 103 14.01 -1.17 17.82
C ILE A 103 13.50 0.14 17.22
N VAL A 104 12.28 0.58 17.57
CA VAL A 104 11.70 1.84 17.13
C VAL A 104 11.41 2.72 18.36
N PRO A 105 12.36 3.58 18.78
CA PRO A 105 12.28 4.29 20.07
C PRO A 105 11.06 5.20 20.23
N SER A 106 10.49 5.69 19.14
CA SER A 106 9.30 6.56 19.15
C SER A 106 7.99 5.79 19.33
N VAL A 107 8.02 4.45 19.34
CA VAL A 107 6.82 3.62 19.46
C VAL A 107 6.74 3.01 20.86
N GLU A 108 5.77 3.44 21.64
CA GLU A 108 5.48 2.88 22.97
C GLU A 108 4.55 1.66 22.91
N LYS A 109 3.57 1.71 22.02
CA LYS A 109 2.56 0.65 21.84
C LYS A 109 2.27 0.43 20.36
N ILE A 110 1.88 -0.77 20.03
CA ILE A 110 1.61 -1.18 18.65
C ILE A 110 0.26 -1.86 18.55
N ARG A 111 -0.42 -1.64 17.43
CA ARG A 111 -1.58 -2.39 17.00
C ARG A 111 -1.34 -2.91 15.58
N LEU A 112 -1.59 -4.20 15.38
CA LEU A 112 -1.42 -4.87 14.09
C LEU A 112 -2.73 -4.83 13.29
N THR A 113 -2.57 -4.80 11.98
CA THR A 113 -3.64 -4.90 10.98
C THR A 113 -3.19 -5.83 9.85
N ASN A 114 -4.12 -6.27 9.01
CA ASN A 114 -3.79 -7.21 7.93
C ASN A 114 -3.19 -6.53 6.69
N SER A 115 -3.32 -5.22 6.57
CA SER A 115 -2.80 -4.47 5.42
C SER A 115 -2.41 -3.05 5.79
N GLY A 116 -1.58 -2.43 4.93
CA GLY A 116 -1.24 -1.01 5.05
C GLY A 116 -2.47 -0.10 4.92
N SER A 117 -3.45 -0.45 4.08
CA SER A 117 -4.71 0.29 3.95
C SER A 117 -5.51 0.28 5.25
N GLU A 118 -5.61 -0.85 5.92
CA GLU A 118 -6.25 -0.93 7.24
C GLU A 118 -5.49 -0.14 8.30
N ALA A 119 -4.15 -0.19 8.28
CA ALA A 119 -3.31 0.56 9.21
C ALA A 119 -3.50 2.07 9.03
N THR A 120 -3.47 2.59 7.82
CA THR A 120 -3.68 4.01 7.55
C THR A 120 -5.11 4.44 7.86
N MET A 121 -6.11 3.63 7.55
CA MET A 121 -7.50 3.89 7.92
C MET A 121 -7.66 4.00 9.44
N ALA A 122 -7.06 3.08 10.19
CA ALA A 122 -7.10 3.11 11.65
C ALA A 122 -6.35 4.32 12.22
N ALA A 123 -5.17 4.66 11.67
CA ALA A 123 -4.36 5.80 12.07
C ALA A 123 -5.09 7.12 11.85
N LEU A 124 -5.72 7.32 10.68
CA LEU A 124 -6.49 8.53 10.38
C LEU A 124 -7.73 8.67 11.29
N ARG A 125 -8.41 7.56 11.56
CA ARG A 125 -9.53 7.55 12.50
C ARG A 125 -9.10 7.91 13.91
N LEU A 126 -7.98 7.36 14.36
CA LEU A 126 -7.39 7.66 15.67
C LEU A 126 -6.99 9.13 15.76
N ALA A 127 -6.28 9.64 14.76
CA ALA A 127 -5.86 11.04 14.69
C ALA A 127 -7.05 12.00 14.75
N ARG A 128 -8.10 11.74 13.96
CA ARG A 128 -9.34 12.53 14.00
C ARG A 128 -10.05 12.45 15.34
N GLY A 129 -10.17 11.24 15.91
CA GLY A 129 -10.80 11.03 17.22
C GLY A 129 -10.08 11.74 18.35
N TYR A 130 -8.75 11.71 18.34
CA TYR A 130 -7.91 12.35 19.36
C TYR A 130 -7.88 13.87 19.23
N THR A 131 -7.78 14.40 18.01
CA THR A 131 -7.61 15.84 17.77
C THR A 131 -8.90 16.60 17.53
N GLY A 132 -10.01 15.93 17.22
CA GLY A 132 -11.26 16.53 16.74
C GLY A 132 -11.15 17.16 15.32
N ARG A 133 -9.99 17.04 14.66
CA ARG A 133 -9.74 17.63 13.35
C ARG A 133 -10.20 16.71 12.24
N LYS A 134 -10.67 17.29 11.13
CA LYS A 134 -11.24 16.51 10.01
C LYS A 134 -10.29 16.39 8.82
N ILE A 135 -9.49 17.42 8.57
CA ILE A 135 -8.66 17.53 7.37
C ILE A 135 -7.41 16.67 7.51
N ILE A 136 -7.09 15.95 6.46
CA ILE A 136 -5.84 15.22 6.27
C ILE A 136 -5.03 15.94 5.20
N LEU A 137 -3.75 16.12 5.45
CA LEU A 137 -2.79 16.60 4.49
C LEU A 137 -1.96 15.43 3.97
N LYS A 138 -1.86 15.29 2.65
CA LYS A 138 -1.02 14.29 2.00
C LYS A 138 -0.19 14.88 0.89
N MET A 139 0.86 14.19 0.50
CA MET A 139 1.68 14.55 -0.65
C MET A 139 1.11 13.95 -1.94
N ASP A 140 1.23 14.69 -3.03
CA ASP A 140 0.88 14.24 -4.37
C ASP A 140 1.74 13.02 -4.79
N GLY A 141 1.16 12.12 -5.57
CA GLY A 141 1.83 10.89 -6.01
C GLY A 141 2.01 9.79 -4.95
N HIS A 142 1.72 10.07 -3.66
CA HIS A 142 1.93 9.10 -2.60
C HIS A 142 0.73 8.15 -2.43
N PHE A 143 1.03 6.85 -2.33
CA PHE A 143 0.06 5.82 -2.02
C PHE A 143 0.01 5.55 -0.52
N HIS A 144 -1.18 5.64 0.06
CA HIS A 144 -1.42 5.41 1.47
C HIS A 144 -2.58 4.43 1.75
N GLY A 145 -2.98 3.66 0.75
CA GLY A 145 -4.09 2.72 0.84
C GLY A 145 -5.26 3.09 -0.07
N MET A 146 -6.20 2.16 -0.22
CA MET A 146 -7.32 2.23 -1.16
C MET A 146 -8.66 2.46 -0.42
N HIS A 147 -8.70 3.38 0.52
CA HIS A 147 -9.95 3.74 1.20
C HIS A 147 -10.29 5.22 0.97
N GLU A 148 -11.55 5.57 1.04
CA GLU A 148 -12.15 6.85 0.64
C GLU A 148 -11.53 8.07 1.36
N MET A 149 -10.93 7.85 2.53
CA MET A 149 -10.32 8.93 3.31
C MET A 149 -8.96 9.40 2.78
N ILE A 150 -8.30 8.66 1.84
CA ILE A 150 -6.93 8.97 1.44
C ILE A 150 -6.57 8.60 0.00
N TRP A 151 -7.45 7.89 -0.73
CA TRP A 151 -7.13 7.43 -2.08
C TRP A 151 -7.38 8.50 -3.13
N TYR A 152 -6.48 9.47 -3.15
CA TYR A 152 -6.49 10.64 -4.03
C TYR A 152 -5.08 10.88 -4.57
N ASN A 153 -4.97 11.38 -5.80
CA ASN A 153 -3.74 11.86 -6.39
C ASN A 153 -2.55 10.88 -6.27
N HIS A 154 -2.79 9.59 -6.52
CA HIS A 154 -1.72 8.59 -6.58
C HIS A 154 -1.32 8.28 -8.03
N GLY A 155 -2.28 8.04 -8.91
CA GLY A 155 -2.05 7.68 -10.31
C GLY A 155 -2.45 8.74 -11.32
N ASN A 156 -3.34 9.62 -10.94
CA ASN A 156 -3.79 10.74 -11.76
C ASN A 156 -3.04 11.99 -11.30
N PHE A 157 -2.00 12.36 -12.01
CA PHE A 157 -1.30 13.63 -11.77
C PHE A 157 -2.22 14.76 -12.23
N PRO A 158 -2.84 15.53 -11.31
CA PRO A 158 -3.63 16.69 -11.72
C PRO A 158 -2.72 17.69 -12.41
N ASP A 159 -3.28 18.42 -13.37
CA ASP A 159 -2.60 19.54 -13.96
C ASP A 159 -2.20 20.51 -12.84
N MET A 160 -0.91 20.76 -12.75
CA MET A 160 -0.36 21.75 -11.86
C MET A 160 -0.63 23.11 -12.47
N ASN A 161 -1.15 24.06 -11.68
CA ASN A 161 -1.18 25.41 -12.17
C ASN A 161 0.25 25.95 -12.34
N GLU A 162 0.39 27.04 -13.10
CA GLU A 162 1.68 27.66 -13.43
C GLU A 162 2.45 28.07 -12.15
N ASP A 163 1.75 28.37 -11.06
CA ASP A 163 2.31 28.74 -9.75
C ASP A 163 2.74 27.53 -8.92
N GLY A 164 2.48 26.32 -9.44
CA GLY A 164 2.93 25.08 -8.82
C GLY A 164 2.17 24.63 -7.58
N GLU A 165 1.08 25.26 -7.22
CA GLU A 165 0.17 24.75 -6.19
C GLU A 165 -0.65 23.58 -6.72
N VAL A 166 -0.79 22.51 -5.94
CA VAL A 166 -1.74 21.43 -6.24
C VAL A 166 -3.14 21.97 -5.97
N VAL A 167 -3.86 22.22 -7.03
CA VAL A 167 -5.14 22.94 -6.97
C VAL A 167 -6.30 22.03 -6.69
N ARG A 168 -6.20 20.74 -7.02
CA ARG A 168 -7.34 19.84 -7.01
C ARG A 168 -7.03 18.50 -6.37
N THR A 169 -7.83 18.12 -5.40
CA THR A 169 -7.88 16.75 -4.88
C THR A 169 -8.68 15.91 -5.88
N VAL A 170 -8.02 14.93 -6.52
CA VAL A 170 -8.62 14.07 -7.54
C VAL A 170 -8.69 12.65 -7.03
N PRO A 171 -9.89 12.02 -6.96
CA PRO A 171 -10.00 10.63 -6.54
C PRO A 171 -9.35 9.69 -7.57
N ASP A 172 -8.65 8.68 -7.10
CA ASP A 172 -7.98 7.66 -7.93
C ASP A 172 -8.93 6.53 -8.36
N SER A 173 -10.17 6.55 -7.89
CA SER A 173 -11.18 5.55 -8.25
C SER A 173 -12.56 6.17 -8.38
N GLY A 174 -13.31 5.68 -9.34
CA GLY A 174 -14.76 5.92 -9.37
C GLY A 174 -15.44 5.33 -8.14
N GLY A 175 -16.55 5.92 -7.71
CA GLY A 175 -17.31 5.46 -6.56
C GLY A 175 -16.88 6.05 -5.20
N ILE A 176 -15.80 6.83 -5.15
CA ILE A 176 -15.50 7.66 -3.98
C ILE A 176 -16.45 8.85 -3.99
N PRO A 177 -17.27 9.08 -2.94
CA PRO A 177 -18.16 10.22 -2.87
C PRO A 177 -17.40 11.55 -2.96
N ASP A 178 -17.89 12.51 -3.74
CA ASP A 178 -17.21 13.78 -3.97
C ASP A 178 -16.96 14.57 -2.68
N GLU A 179 -17.89 14.47 -1.72
CA GLU A 179 -17.79 15.15 -0.42
C GLU A 179 -16.57 14.68 0.40
N MET A 180 -16.10 13.46 0.20
CA MET A 180 -14.96 12.92 0.92
C MET A 180 -13.67 13.67 0.57
N GLY A 181 -13.55 14.18 -0.64
CA GLY A 181 -12.41 14.99 -1.09
C GLY A 181 -12.24 16.30 -0.29
N ALA A 182 -13.32 16.83 0.27
CA ALA A 182 -13.27 18.03 1.13
C ALA A 182 -12.46 17.82 2.43
N PHE A 183 -12.24 16.56 2.83
CA PHE A 183 -11.44 16.21 4.01
C PHE A 183 -9.99 15.89 3.71
N VAL A 184 -9.57 15.99 2.44
CA VAL A 184 -8.21 15.71 2.00
C VAL A 184 -7.63 16.92 1.30
N LYS A 185 -6.47 17.38 1.75
CA LYS A 185 -5.66 18.39 1.06
C LYS A 185 -4.41 17.73 0.51
N VAL A 186 -4.12 17.99 -0.74
CA VAL A 186 -2.95 17.46 -1.42
C VAL A 186 -1.97 18.58 -1.68
N ILE A 187 -0.71 18.39 -1.35
CA ILE A 187 0.39 19.32 -1.62
C ILE A 187 1.50 18.61 -2.40
N ARG A 188 2.37 19.38 -3.02
CA ARG A 188 3.56 18.84 -3.68
C ARG A 188 4.48 18.12 -2.69
N TYR A 189 5.06 17.04 -3.15
CA TYR A 189 6.14 16.39 -2.43
C TYR A 189 7.37 17.30 -2.37
N ASN A 190 8.02 17.35 -1.21
CA ASN A 190 9.24 18.13 -0.97
C ASN A 190 9.10 19.65 -1.19
N ASP A 191 7.88 20.18 -1.07
CA ASP A 191 7.58 21.62 -1.14
C ASP A 191 7.25 22.15 0.26
N ILE A 192 8.25 22.75 0.91
CA ILE A 192 8.11 23.27 2.26
C ILE A 192 7.18 24.50 2.31
N HIS A 193 7.17 25.32 1.25
CA HIS A 193 6.32 26.50 1.18
C HIS A 193 4.84 26.12 1.06
N ALA A 194 4.54 25.09 0.23
CA ALA A 194 3.19 24.54 0.15
C ALA A 194 2.74 23.93 1.49
N LEU A 195 3.63 23.29 2.22
CA LEU A 195 3.35 22.74 3.55
C LEU A 195 3.05 23.86 4.54
N GLU A 196 3.87 24.89 4.64
CA GLU A 196 3.70 26.06 5.51
C GLU A 196 2.38 26.77 5.21
N ALA A 197 2.11 27.05 3.93
CA ALA A 197 0.86 27.66 3.51
C ALA A 197 -0.39 26.83 3.84
N ALA A 198 -0.27 25.50 3.76
CA ALA A 198 -1.37 24.59 4.12
C ALA A 198 -1.62 24.55 5.64
N VAL A 199 -0.59 24.72 6.46
CA VAL A 199 -0.67 24.72 7.93
C VAL A 199 -1.16 26.08 8.46
N ASP A 200 -0.67 27.21 7.92
CA ASP A 200 -1.01 28.55 8.37
C ASP A 200 -2.47 28.95 8.07
N LYS A 201 -3.07 28.42 7.02
CA LYS A 201 -4.46 28.72 6.65
C LYS A 201 -5.51 28.12 7.61
N SER A 202 -5.24 28.06 8.91
CA SER A 202 -6.15 27.82 10.05
C SER A 202 -6.89 26.46 10.08
N THR A 203 -6.64 25.57 9.16
CA THR A 203 -7.30 24.26 9.09
C THR A 203 -6.47 23.11 9.67
N VAL A 204 -5.16 23.33 9.85
CA VAL A 204 -4.24 22.34 10.44
C VAL A 204 -3.48 23.03 11.59
N ARG A 205 -4.08 23.12 12.76
CA ARG A 205 -3.28 23.46 13.97
C ARG A 205 -2.56 22.18 14.41
N LEU A 206 -1.22 22.22 14.42
CA LEU A 206 -0.42 21.17 15.04
C LEU A 206 -0.76 21.11 16.55
N PRO A 207 -0.83 19.92 17.18
CA PRO A 207 -0.93 19.85 18.62
C PRO A 207 0.32 20.49 19.24
N ARG A 208 0.12 21.26 20.32
CA ARG A 208 1.23 21.72 21.16
C ARG A 208 1.80 20.58 21.95
#